data_3db66fb139c5f414430d4919912d5220
#
_entry.id   3db66fb139c5f414430d4919912d5220
#
_cell.length_a   1.000
_cell.length_b   1.000
_cell.length_c   1.000
_cell.angle_alpha   90.00
_cell.angle_beta   90.00
_cell.angle_gamma   90.00
#
_symmetry.space_group_name_H-M   'P 1'
#
loop_
_entity.id
_entity.type
_entity.pdbx_description
1 polymer ?
#
loop_
_entity_poly.entity_id
_entity_poly.type
_entity_poly.pdbx_seq_one_letter_code
_entity_poly.pdbx_strand_id
1 'polypeptide(L)'
;MQARGDAAAGADYLAKFRADSIVRDLEHVRTTLYEGRKWATIAQSFGGWITLTYLSVAPRALSACYIHGGVPGTPPAAADVYRRTFTRVQDKTAEFYRRYPADADIVAAIADHLQSNDVRLPDGDRLTVRRFQSLGIDFGMKPGFERMHWLLEGAFVRPGRLSTGFLEQVQARTSSAGNPLFWTLQESIYGDVGSGPTAWAAQAERDRRPEFAEDRRPLLFTGEMAFPWMFGEVRLLRGFAPAVNELAHRQNWSRLYDLDALAANEVPVAAAVYYDDMYVDAHLQLDTLSGLGNSQYWVTNEFEHDGIGAERTFARLRELVRDRGGEQTGNEAR
;
A
#
# COMPACT_ATOMS: atom_id res chain seq x y z
N MET A 1 7.08 -20.47 -6.98
CA MET A 1 5.86 -21.10 -7.50
C MET A 1 5.86 -20.94 -9.02
N GLN A 2 6.37 -21.89 -9.73
CA GLN A 2 6.19 -21.92 -11.19
C GLN A 2 4.72 -22.34 -11.40
N ALA A 3 3.87 -21.41 -11.82
CA ALA A 3 2.55 -21.74 -12.31
C ALA A 3 2.72 -22.65 -13.53
N ARG A 4 2.71 -23.95 -13.30
CA ARG A 4 2.77 -24.94 -14.36
C ARG A 4 1.45 -24.86 -15.12
N GLY A 5 1.43 -24.07 -16.19
CA GLY A 5 0.51 -24.24 -17.30
C GLY A 5 -0.91 -23.66 -17.16
N ASP A 6 -1.38 -23.22 -15.98
CA ASP A 6 -2.72 -22.68 -15.82
C ASP A 6 -2.70 -21.35 -15.05
N ALA A 7 -2.84 -20.26 -15.79
CA ALA A 7 -2.89 -18.91 -15.24
C ALA A 7 -4.11 -18.73 -14.30
N ALA A 8 -5.24 -19.33 -14.64
CA ALA A 8 -6.45 -19.25 -13.84
C ALA A 8 -6.30 -19.95 -12.49
N ALA A 9 -5.71 -21.15 -12.45
CA ALA A 9 -5.39 -21.84 -11.19
C ALA A 9 -4.40 -21.06 -10.34
N GLY A 10 -3.42 -20.37 -10.97
CA GLY A 10 -2.51 -19.46 -10.30
C GLY A 10 -3.24 -18.27 -9.68
N ALA A 11 -4.16 -17.64 -10.40
CA ALA A 11 -4.98 -16.55 -9.92
C ALA A 11 -5.91 -17.00 -8.76
N ASP A 12 -6.52 -18.16 -8.86
CA ASP A 12 -7.34 -18.74 -7.78
C ASP A 12 -6.51 -19.02 -6.53
N TYR A 13 -5.26 -19.45 -6.69
CA TYR A 13 -4.35 -19.63 -5.55
C TYR A 13 -3.96 -18.29 -4.92
N LEU A 14 -3.62 -17.29 -5.71
CA LEU A 14 -3.28 -15.95 -5.22
C LEU A 14 -4.46 -15.29 -4.50
N ALA A 15 -5.68 -15.48 -4.98
CA ALA A 15 -6.88 -14.96 -4.33
C ALA A 15 -7.07 -15.48 -2.89
N LYS A 16 -6.43 -16.60 -2.50
CA LYS A 16 -6.44 -17.13 -1.13
C LYS A 16 -5.60 -16.35 -0.13
N PHE A 17 -4.84 -15.36 -0.57
CA PHE A 17 -4.04 -14.50 0.30
C PHE A 17 -4.71 -13.14 0.58
N ARG A 18 -5.99 -12.99 0.24
CA ARG A 18 -6.78 -11.79 0.50
C ARG A 18 -7.32 -11.77 1.94
N ALA A 19 -7.86 -10.61 2.34
CA ALA A 19 -8.29 -10.36 3.72
C ALA A 19 -9.30 -11.38 4.26
N ASP A 20 -10.24 -11.86 3.43
CA ASP A 20 -11.24 -12.85 3.84
C ASP A 20 -10.63 -14.21 4.23
N SER A 21 -9.58 -14.63 3.53
CA SER A 21 -8.86 -15.87 3.87
C SER A 21 -8.00 -15.69 5.13
N ILE A 22 -7.33 -14.54 5.24
CA ILE A 22 -6.53 -14.20 6.42
C ILE A 22 -7.43 -14.18 7.68
N VAL A 23 -8.64 -13.60 7.60
CA VAL A 23 -9.57 -13.60 8.72
C VAL A 23 -10.01 -15.01 9.09
N ARG A 24 -10.26 -15.90 8.12
CA ARG A 24 -10.57 -17.32 8.41
C ARG A 24 -9.43 -18.03 9.12
N ASP A 25 -8.19 -17.77 8.71
CA ASP A 25 -7.00 -18.34 9.38
C ASP A 25 -6.86 -17.80 10.80
N LEU A 26 -7.09 -16.49 11.01
CA LEU A 26 -7.07 -15.87 12.34
C LEU A 26 -8.16 -16.46 13.25
N GLU A 27 -9.38 -16.68 12.76
CA GLU A 27 -10.44 -17.34 13.53
C GLU A 27 -10.11 -18.80 13.85
N HIS A 28 -9.48 -19.51 12.93
CA HIS A 28 -9.00 -20.86 13.21
C HIS A 28 -7.95 -20.85 14.35
N VAL A 29 -6.97 -19.96 14.28
CA VAL A 29 -5.95 -19.80 15.34
C VAL A 29 -6.62 -19.39 16.67
N ARG A 30 -7.52 -18.39 16.66
CA ARG A 30 -8.20 -17.92 17.86
C ARG A 30 -9.00 -19.01 18.56
N THR A 31 -9.76 -19.78 17.80
CA THR A 31 -10.62 -20.84 18.37
C THR A 31 -9.82 -22.04 18.83
N THR A 32 -8.76 -22.41 18.11
CA THR A 32 -7.97 -23.62 18.39
C THR A 32 -6.93 -23.41 19.50
N LEU A 33 -6.21 -22.27 19.47
CA LEU A 33 -5.08 -22.02 20.37
C LEU A 33 -5.43 -21.08 21.54
N TYR A 34 -6.46 -20.25 21.40
CA TYR A 34 -6.84 -19.24 22.39
C TYR A 34 -8.25 -19.49 22.97
N GLU A 35 -8.80 -20.68 22.83
CA GLU A 35 -10.08 -21.10 23.42
C GLU A 35 -11.24 -20.19 23.06
N GLY A 36 -11.20 -19.56 21.89
CA GLY A 36 -12.23 -18.65 21.44
C GLY A 36 -12.25 -17.28 22.15
N ARG A 37 -11.26 -16.96 22.99
CA ARG A 37 -11.19 -15.67 23.68
C ARG A 37 -11.20 -14.50 22.69
N LYS A 38 -11.84 -13.40 23.07
CA LYS A 38 -11.76 -12.14 22.31
C LYS A 38 -10.35 -11.59 22.34
N TRP A 39 -9.93 -10.98 21.25
CA TRP A 39 -8.66 -10.27 21.17
C TRP A 39 -8.83 -8.86 20.60
N ALA A 40 -7.85 -8.00 20.81
CA ALA A 40 -7.76 -6.72 20.15
C ALA A 40 -6.89 -6.83 18.92
N THR A 41 -7.11 -5.96 17.93
CA THR A 41 -6.27 -5.85 16.74
C THR A 41 -5.51 -4.52 16.74
N ILE A 42 -4.22 -4.59 16.36
CA ILE A 42 -3.44 -3.42 15.96
C ILE A 42 -3.10 -3.62 14.50
N ALA A 43 -3.44 -2.64 13.68
CA ALA A 43 -3.35 -2.75 12.24
C ALA A 43 -2.73 -1.49 11.62
N GLN A 44 -1.94 -1.67 10.58
CA GLN A 44 -1.48 -0.59 9.70
C GLN A 44 -1.79 -0.95 8.26
N SER A 45 -2.12 0.07 7.43
CA SER A 45 -2.27 -0.13 5.99
C SER A 45 -3.23 -1.27 5.68
N PHE A 46 -2.83 -2.25 4.86
CA PHE A 46 -3.63 -3.44 4.54
C PHE A 46 -4.16 -4.20 5.78
N GLY A 47 -3.48 -4.09 6.92
CA GLY A 47 -4.01 -4.63 8.18
C GLY A 47 -5.37 -4.06 8.57
N GLY A 48 -5.68 -2.83 8.18
CA GLY A 48 -6.99 -2.23 8.36
C GLY A 48 -8.06 -2.83 7.45
N TRP A 49 -7.72 -3.21 6.19
CA TRP A 49 -8.61 -4.01 5.33
C TRP A 49 -8.99 -5.33 6.00
N ILE A 50 -8.00 -6.01 6.58
CA ILE A 50 -8.21 -7.24 7.35
C ILE A 50 -9.11 -6.97 8.54
N THR A 51 -8.90 -5.87 9.27
CA THR A 51 -9.71 -5.49 10.44
C THR A 51 -11.16 -5.21 10.07
N LEU A 52 -11.44 -4.46 9.01
CA LEU A 52 -12.81 -4.21 8.56
C LEU A 52 -13.49 -5.47 8.03
N THR A 53 -12.76 -6.34 7.34
CA THR A 53 -13.24 -7.67 6.96
C THR A 53 -13.57 -8.49 8.20
N TYR A 54 -12.75 -8.44 9.23
CA TYR A 54 -12.98 -9.14 10.49
C TYR A 54 -14.24 -8.63 11.21
N LEU A 55 -14.41 -7.31 11.28
CA LEU A 55 -15.63 -6.69 11.82
C LEU A 55 -16.89 -7.07 11.02
N SER A 56 -16.75 -7.27 9.71
CA SER A 56 -17.86 -7.69 8.84
C SER A 56 -18.29 -9.12 9.08
N VAL A 57 -17.37 -10.05 9.38
CA VAL A 57 -17.68 -11.49 9.42
C VAL A 57 -17.70 -12.09 10.84
N ALA A 58 -16.92 -11.55 11.76
CA ALA A 58 -16.81 -12.09 13.12
C ALA A 58 -16.59 -11.00 14.20
N PRO A 59 -17.43 -9.94 14.27
CA PRO A 59 -17.23 -8.84 15.22
C PRO A 59 -17.20 -9.32 16.69
N ARG A 60 -17.92 -10.40 17.02
CA ARG A 60 -17.95 -10.96 18.37
C ARG A 60 -16.61 -11.54 18.84
N ALA A 61 -15.68 -11.78 17.93
CA ALA A 61 -14.31 -12.23 18.23
C ALA A 61 -13.40 -11.08 18.71
N LEU A 62 -13.82 -9.83 18.53
CA LEU A 62 -13.01 -8.66 18.77
C LEU A 62 -13.45 -7.92 20.03
N SER A 63 -12.48 -7.36 20.77
CA SER A 63 -12.70 -6.52 21.95
C SER A 63 -12.43 -5.05 21.67
N ALA A 64 -11.49 -4.75 20.78
CA ALA A 64 -11.15 -3.40 20.32
C ALA A 64 -10.32 -3.48 19.03
N CYS A 65 -10.37 -2.42 18.21
CA CYS A 65 -9.58 -2.32 16.99
C CYS A 65 -8.82 -0.99 16.92
N TYR A 66 -7.53 -1.05 16.64
CA TYR A 66 -6.63 0.09 16.50
C TYR A 66 -6.07 0.11 15.08
N ILE A 67 -6.39 1.13 14.29
CA ILE A 67 -6.02 1.20 12.87
C ILE A 67 -5.14 2.43 12.63
N HIS A 68 -4.00 2.22 11.98
CA HIS A 68 -3.04 3.25 11.62
C HIS A 68 -2.96 3.39 10.11
N GLY A 69 -3.48 4.50 9.54
CA GLY A 69 -3.42 4.79 8.10
C GLY A 69 -3.92 3.63 7.23
N GLY A 70 -5.02 2.97 7.63
CA GLY A 70 -5.41 1.70 7.02
C GLY A 70 -6.92 1.46 6.92
N VAL A 71 -7.76 2.49 6.93
CA VAL A 71 -9.19 2.30 6.68
C VAL A 71 -9.43 2.32 5.16
N PRO A 72 -9.90 1.22 4.55
CA PRO A 72 -10.19 1.21 3.11
C PRO A 72 -11.38 2.11 2.76
N GLY A 73 -11.43 2.60 1.52
CA GLY A 73 -12.68 3.10 0.96
C GLY A 73 -13.70 1.96 0.82
N THR A 74 -14.94 2.18 1.24
CA THR A 74 -16.03 1.22 1.13
C THR A 74 -17.27 1.87 0.50
N PRO A 75 -17.84 1.27 -0.57
CA PRO A 75 -17.33 0.10 -1.29
C PRO A 75 -15.99 0.38 -1.95
N PRO A 76 -15.10 -0.62 -2.08
CA PRO A 76 -13.78 -0.42 -2.65
C PRO A 76 -13.86 -0.17 -4.16
N ALA A 77 -13.01 0.74 -4.65
CA ALA A 77 -12.86 1.05 -6.07
C ALA A 77 -11.40 1.38 -6.40
N ALA A 78 -10.68 0.46 -7.03
CA ALA A 78 -9.29 0.65 -7.38
C ALA A 78 -9.04 1.95 -8.18
N ALA A 79 -9.92 2.27 -9.12
CA ALA A 79 -9.81 3.49 -9.92
C ALA A 79 -9.91 4.77 -9.09
N ASP A 80 -10.74 4.80 -8.03
CA ASP A 80 -10.86 5.95 -7.15
C ASP A 80 -9.60 6.13 -6.30
N VAL A 81 -9.06 5.02 -5.78
CA VAL A 81 -7.80 5.04 -5.03
C VAL A 81 -6.69 5.63 -5.89
N TYR A 82 -6.46 5.10 -7.09
CA TYR A 82 -5.35 5.56 -7.92
C TYR A 82 -5.54 6.99 -8.43
N ARG A 83 -6.76 7.43 -8.72
CA ARG A 83 -7.03 8.83 -9.07
C ARG A 83 -6.54 9.79 -7.98
N ARG A 84 -6.74 9.45 -6.71
CA ARG A 84 -6.33 10.25 -5.55
C ARG A 84 -4.84 10.12 -5.26
N THR A 85 -4.32 8.91 -5.26
CA THR A 85 -2.90 8.65 -4.94
C THR A 85 -1.95 9.18 -6.01
N PHE A 86 -2.34 9.21 -7.28
CA PHE A 86 -1.57 9.90 -8.33
C PHE A 86 -1.48 11.41 -8.09
N THR A 87 -2.57 12.05 -7.69
CA THR A 87 -2.55 13.48 -7.33
C THR A 87 -1.65 13.70 -6.11
N ARG A 88 -1.77 12.85 -5.10
CA ARG A 88 -0.95 12.97 -3.88
C ARG A 88 0.55 12.78 -4.16
N VAL A 89 0.95 11.80 -4.97
CA VAL A 89 2.37 11.60 -5.30
C VAL A 89 2.93 12.72 -6.18
N GLN A 90 2.11 13.34 -7.01
CA GLN A 90 2.48 14.55 -7.74
C GLN A 90 2.80 15.70 -6.79
N ASP A 91 1.94 15.93 -5.78
CA ASP A 91 2.17 16.95 -4.75
C ASP A 91 3.45 16.65 -3.94
N LYS A 92 3.66 15.38 -3.55
CA LYS A 92 4.89 14.94 -2.85
C LYS A 92 6.14 15.11 -3.71
N THR A 93 6.07 14.82 -5.00
CA THR A 93 7.19 15.08 -5.92
C THR A 93 7.51 16.58 -6.00
N ALA A 94 6.48 17.42 -6.10
CA ALA A 94 6.66 18.88 -6.11
C ALA A 94 7.25 19.39 -4.77
N GLU A 95 6.81 18.83 -3.64
CA GLU A 95 7.38 19.14 -2.33
C GLU A 95 8.84 18.73 -2.22
N PHE A 96 9.19 17.53 -2.69
CA PHE A 96 10.56 17.05 -2.76
C PHE A 96 11.48 17.99 -3.53
N TYR A 97 11.08 18.41 -4.73
CA TYR A 97 11.86 19.36 -5.54
C TYR A 97 11.93 20.77 -4.96
N ARG A 98 10.90 21.21 -4.21
CA ARG A 98 11.00 22.47 -3.46
C ARG A 98 12.03 22.39 -2.33
N ARG A 99 12.14 21.25 -1.67
CA ARG A 99 13.09 21.03 -0.57
C ARG A 99 14.51 20.81 -1.06
N TYR A 100 14.66 20.14 -2.22
CA TYR A 100 15.94 19.83 -2.86
C TYR A 100 15.92 20.23 -4.33
N PRO A 101 16.02 21.55 -4.63
CA PRO A 101 15.87 22.05 -6.02
C PRO A 101 16.88 21.47 -7.00
N ALA A 102 18.13 21.25 -6.58
CA ALA A 102 19.17 20.66 -7.42
C ALA A 102 18.89 19.21 -7.84
N ASP A 103 18.08 18.48 -7.06
CA ASP A 103 17.76 17.09 -7.36
C ASP A 103 16.90 16.95 -8.61
N ALA A 104 16.13 17.97 -8.98
CA ALA A 104 15.35 17.96 -10.22
C ALA A 104 16.25 17.79 -11.47
N ASP A 105 17.42 18.45 -11.48
CA ASP A 105 18.40 18.33 -12.56
C ASP A 105 19.10 16.97 -12.55
N ILE A 106 19.40 16.43 -11.36
CA ILE A 106 20.01 15.11 -11.21
C ILE A 106 19.02 14.02 -11.71
N VAL A 107 17.76 14.11 -11.30
CA VAL A 107 16.70 13.19 -11.74
C VAL A 107 16.49 13.26 -13.25
N ALA A 108 16.51 14.48 -13.83
CA ALA A 108 16.45 14.66 -15.28
C ALA A 108 17.64 13.98 -15.99
N ALA A 109 18.87 14.21 -15.50
CA ALA A 109 20.08 13.61 -16.06
C ALA A 109 20.06 12.05 -15.97
N ILE A 110 19.57 11.49 -14.85
CA ILE A 110 19.39 10.05 -14.73
C ILE A 110 18.39 9.55 -15.76
N ALA A 111 17.21 10.18 -15.86
CA ALA A 111 16.16 9.76 -16.79
C ALA A 111 16.64 9.82 -18.26
N ASP A 112 17.33 10.88 -18.66
CA ASP A 112 17.90 11.04 -20.01
C ASP A 112 18.97 9.97 -20.29
N HIS A 113 19.80 9.65 -19.29
CA HIS A 113 20.76 8.57 -19.38
C HIS A 113 20.08 7.19 -19.56
N LEU A 114 19.01 6.91 -18.80
CA LEU A 114 18.25 5.68 -18.90
C LEU A 114 17.49 5.53 -20.23
N GLN A 115 17.02 6.63 -20.81
CA GLN A 115 16.39 6.62 -22.14
C GLN A 115 17.39 6.32 -23.27
N SER A 116 18.63 6.82 -23.14
CA SER A 116 19.64 6.74 -24.18
C SER A 116 20.52 5.49 -24.09
N ASN A 117 20.49 4.75 -22.98
CA ASN A 117 21.41 3.65 -22.72
C ASN A 117 20.70 2.40 -22.17
N ASP A 118 21.24 1.21 -22.43
CA ASP A 118 20.80 -0.04 -21.81
C ASP A 118 21.50 -0.22 -20.45
N VAL A 119 20.97 0.45 -19.43
CA VAL A 119 21.50 0.36 -18.07
C VAL A 119 21.00 -0.90 -17.39
N ARG A 120 21.92 -1.69 -16.83
CA ARG A 120 21.63 -2.93 -16.11
C ARG A 120 21.90 -2.78 -14.62
N LEU A 121 20.96 -3.29 -13.82
CA LEU A 121 21.12 -3.49 -12.39
C LEU A 121 22.06 -4.69 -12.14
N PRO A 122 22.66 -4.83 -10.94
CA PRO A 122 23.56 -5.95 -10.62
C PRO A 122 22.96 -7.34 -10.86
N ASP A 123 21.64 -7.50 -10.73
CA ASP A 123 20.94 -8.76 -11.03
C ASP A 123 20.69 -9.03 -12.53
N GLY A 124 21.08 -8.10 -13.40
CA GLY A 124 20.93 -8.17 -14.85
C GLY A 124 19.61 -7.62 -15.38
N ASP A 125 18.66 -7.24 -14.54
CA ASP A 125 17.44 -6.58 -14.97
C ASP A 125 17.75 -5.18 -15.53
N ARG A 126 16.97 -4.74 -16.53
CA ARG A 126 17.09 -3.38 -17.05
C ARG A 126 16.55 -2.37 -16.06
N LEU A 127 17.28 -1.28 -15.85
CA LEU A 127 16.78 -0.09 -15.18
C LEU A 127 16.14 0.83 -16.22
N THR A 128 14.81 0.83 -16.28
CA THR A 128 14.02 1.73 -17.12
C THR A 128 13.65 3.00 -16.36
N VAL A 129 13.25 4.07 -17.09
CA VAL A 129 12.79 5.32 -16.43
C VAL A 129 11.57 5.03 -15.55
N ARG A 130 10.60 4.24 -16.00
CA ARG A 130 9.42 3.89 -15.18
C ARG A 130 9.78 3.09 -13.93
N ARG A 131 10.81 2.23 -13.98
CA ARG A 131 11.33 1.55 -12.79
C ARG A 131 12.03 2.53 -11.85
N PHE A 132 12.73 3.52 -12.37
CA PHE A 132 13.29 4.62 -11.58
C PHE A 132 12.18 5.48 -10.95
N GLN A 133 11.12 5.83 -11.69
CA GLN A 133 9.96 6.56 -11.15
C GLN A 133 9.31 5.83 -9.96
N SER A 134 9.32 4.50 -9.93
CA SER A 134 8.70 3.74 -8.84
C SER A 134 9.41 3.89 -7.49
N LEU A 135 10.60 4.46 -7.44
CA LEU A 135 11.27 4.83 -6.18
C LEU A 135 10.49 5.88 -5.37
N GLY A 136 9.57 6.62 -6.00
CA GLY A 136 8.74 7.59 -5.31
C GLY A 136 7.83 7.00 -4.23
N ILE A 137 7.66 5.67 -4.19
CA ILE A 137 7.02 5.01 -3.04
C ILE A 137 7.68 5.40 -1.71
N ASP A 138 8.99 5.71 -1.69
CA ASP A 138 9.69 6.12 -0.48
C ASP A 138 9.17 7.44 0.12
N PHE A 139 8.49 8.29 -0.65
CA PHE A 139 7.97 9.58 -0.18
C PHE A 139 6.83 9.44 0.84
N GLY A 140 6.18 8.30 0.90
CA GLY A 140 5.11 8.03 1.85
C GLY A 140 5.58 7.58 3.24
N MET A 141 6.88 7.51 3.49
CA MET A 141 7.46 7.09 4.77
C MET A 141 8.61 8.00 5.16
N LYS A 142 8.60 8.60 6.35
CA LYS A 142 9.75 9.40 6.82
C LYS A 142 10.96 8.52 7.16
N PRO A 143 12.18 8.94 6.89
CA PRO A 143 12.63 10.14 6.17
C PRO A 143 12.78 9.89 4.65
N GLY A 144 11.67 9.77 3.90
CA GLY A 144 11.66 9.38 2.48
C GLY A 144 12.37 10.37 1.57
N PHE A 145 12.16 11.67 1.79
CA PHE A 145 12.78 12.71 0.99
C PHE A 145 14.32 12.74 1.18
N GLU A 146 14.77 12.60 2.42
CA GLU A 146 16.19 12.54 2.73
C GLU A 146 16.84 11.30 2.11
N ARG A 147 16.18 10.13 2.21
CA ARG A 147 16.70 8.90 1.58
C ARG A 147 16.82 9.02 0.06
N MET A 148 15.87 9.69 -0.59
CA MET A 148 15.92 9.94 -2.03
C MET A 148 17.04 10.93 -2.36
N HIS A 149 17.14 12.04 -1.64
CA HIS A 149 18.19 13.03 -1.83
C HIS A 149 19.60 12.40 -1.76
N TRP A 150 19.90 11.66 -0.68
CA TRP A 150 21.20 10.98 -0.53
C TRP A 150 21.45 9.90 -1.60
N LEU A 151 20.40 9.24 -2.08
CA LEU A 151 20.53 8.31 -3.22
C LEU A 151 20.95 9.05 -4.50
N LEU A 152 20.34 10.20 -4.76
CA LEU A 152 20.59 11.01 -5.96
C LEU A 152 21.96 11.67 -5.95
N GLU A 153 22.42 12.17 -4.81
CA GLU A 153 23.79 12.72 -4.67
C GLU A 153 24.87 11.70 -5.07
N GLY A 154 24.67 10.44 -4.74
CA GLY A 154 25.57 9.35 -5.10
C GLY A 154 25.34 8.74 -6.49
N ALA A 155 24.45 9.30 -7.32
CA ALA A 155 24.01 8.64 -8.55
C ALA A 155 25.12 8.53 -9.61
N PHE A 156 25.95 9.55 -9.78
CA PHE A 156 27.00 9.55 -10.81
C PHE A 156 28.41 9.57 -10.21
N VAL A 157 29.31 8.70 -10.72
CA VAL A 157 30.74 8.80 -10.43
C VAL A 157 31.44 9.88 -11.30
N ARG A 158 30.85 10.17 -12.46
CA ARG A 158 31.21 11.22 -13.41
C ARG A 158 30.06 11.39 -14.42
N PRO A 159 30.01 12.52 -15.17
CA PRO A 159 28.97 12.71 -16.19
C PRO A 159 28.80 11.49 -17.10
N GLY A 160 27.58 11.01 -17.25
CA GLY A 160 27.22 9.86 -18.09
C GLY A 160 27.58 8.48 -17.53
N ARG A 161 28.06 8.36 -16.30
CA ARG A 161 28.34 7.06 -15.67
C ARG A 161 27.71 6.94 -14.28
N LEU A 162 26.65 6.16 -14.17
CA LEU A 162 26.03 5.85 -12.90
C LEU A 162 26.97 5.05 -11.98
N SER A 163 26.87 5.29 -10.68
CA SER A 163 27.67 4.60 -9.69
C SER A 163 27.10 3.21 -9.40
N THR A 164 27.96 2.26 -9.03
CA THR A 164 27.55 0.92 -8.61
C THR A 164 26.67 1.01 -7.37
N GLY A 165 27.02 1.85 -6.39
CA GLY A 165 26.23 2.02 -5.17
C GLY A 165 24.80 2.54 -5.44
N PHE A 166 24.63 3.45 -6.41
CA PHE A 166 23.29 3.86 -6.85
C PHE A 166 22.50 2.68 -7.44
N LEU A 167 23.10 1.92 -8.36
CA LEU A 167 22.44 0.79 -9.00
C LEU A 167 22.06 -0.32 -8.00
N GLU A 168 22.93 -0.61 -7.04
CA GLU A 168 22.68 -1.56 -5.95
C GLU A 168 21.49 -1.11 -5.07
N GLN A 169 21.45 0.17 -4.69
CA GLN A 169 20.36 0.71 -3.89
C GLN A 169 19.03 0.74 -4.65
N VAL A 170 19.04 1.10 -5.94
CA VAL A 170 17.85 1.02 -6.79
C VAL A 170 17.36 -0.42 -6.90
N GLN A 171 18.26 -1.38 -7.12
CA GLN A 171 17.90 -2.79 -7.15
C GLN A 171 17.27 -3.24 -5.81
N ALA A 172 17.90 -2.93 -4.69
CA ALA A 172 17.41 -3.31 -3.36
C ALA A 172 15.96 -2.83 -3.13
N ARG A 173 15.62 -1.63 -3.61
CA ARG A 173 14.29 -1.03 -3.45
C ARG A 173 13.25 -1.49 -4.47
N THR A 174 13.67 -1.97 -5.64
CA THR A 174 12.76 -2.30 -6.75
C THR A 174 12.72 -3.77 -7.15
N SER A 175 13.55 -4.63 -6.57
CA SER A 175 13.64 -6.05 -6.94
C SER A 175 12.53 -6.94 -6.38
N SER A 176 11.81 -6.48 -5.37
CA SER A 176 10.81 -7.29 -4.62
C SER A 176 11.38 -8.54 -3.95
N ALA A 177 12.70 -8.60 -3.70
CA ALA A 177 13.37 -9.79 -3.18
C ALA A 177 12.88 -10.19 -1.79
N GLY A 178 12.55 -9.22 -0.93
CA GLY A 178 12.07 -9.47 0.43
C GLY A 178 10.59 -9.89 0.49
N ASN A 179 9.76 -9.46 -0.46
CA ASN A 179 8.33 -9.74 -0.50
C ASN A 179 7.76 -9.67 -1.92
N PRO A 180 7.89 -10.74 -2.72
CA PRO A 180 7.34 -10.75 -4.08
C PRO A 180 5.82 -10.75 -4.13
N LEU A 181 5.13 -11.13 -3.04
CA LEU A 181 3.67 -11.10 -2.96
C LEU A 181 3.12 -9.68 -2.85
N PHE A 182 3.90 -8.71 -2.39
CA PHE A 182 3.45 -7.34 -2.23
C PHE A 182 2.84 -6.79 -3.55
N TRP A 183 3.65 -6.66 -4.61
CA TRP A 183 3.15 -6.19 -5.90
C TRP A 183 2.17 -7.17 -6.57
N THR A 184 2.36 -8.48 -6.33
CA THR A 184 1.51 -9.53 -6.89
C THR A 184 0.06 -9.42 -6.41
N LEU A 185 -0.17 -8.94 -5.19
CA LEU A 185 -1.50 -8.84 -4.59
C LEU A 185 -2.02 -7.40 -4.49
N GLN A 186 -1.15 -6.40 -4.69
CA GLN A 186 -1.43 -4.99 -4.38
C GLN A 186 -2.76 -4.48 -4.97
N GLU A 187 -3.04 -4.75 -6.24
CA GLU A 187 -4.29 -4.26 -6.83
C GLU A 187 -5.51 -5.11 -6.43
N SER A 188 -5.30 -6.40 -6.17
CA SER A 188 -6.38 -7.32 -5.80
C SER A 188 -6.99 -7.07 -4.41
N ILE A 189 -6.32 -6.28 -3.56
CA ILE A 189 -6.87 -5.89 -2.25
C ILE A 189 -8.13 -5.01 -2.38
N TYR A 190 -8.30 -4.34 -3.53
CA TYR A 190 -9.45 -3.49 -3.83
C TYR A 190 -10.63 -4.25 -4.46
N GLY A 191 -10.50 -5.56 -4.71
CA GLY A 191 -11.59 -6.38 -5.23
C GLY A 191 -12.60 -6.72 -4.14
N ASP A 192 -13.90 -6.54 -4.40
CA ASP A 192 -15.00 -6.96 -3.51
C ASP A 192 -16.20 -7.41 -4.35
N VAL A 193 -17.18 -8.03 -3.72
CA VAL A 193 -18.41 -8.43 -4.41
C VAL A 193 -19.03 -7.21 -5.12
N GLY A 194 -19.27 -7.36 -6.42
CA GLY A 194 -19.86 -6.29 -7.23
C GLY A 194 -18.92 -5.18 -7.70
N SER A 195 -17.65 -5.15 -7.28
CA SER A 195 -16.69 -4.13 -7.74
C SER A 195 -16.27 -4.32 -9.22
N GLY A 196 -16.45 -5.53 -9.76
CA GLY A 196 -15.90 -5.89 -11.07
C GLY A 196 -14.38 -6.08 -11.03
N PRO A 197 -13.74 -6.16 -12.22
CA PRO A 197 -12.30 -6.33 -12.31
C PRO A 197 -11.56 -5.06 -11.91
N THR A 198 -10.37 -5.19 -11.36
CA THR A 198 -9.49 -4.06 -11.08
C THR A 198 -8.82 -3.54 -12.34
N ALA A 199 -8.59 -4.43 -13.32
CA ALA A 199 -8.20 -4.15 -14.70
C ALA A 199 -6.95 -3.26 -14.84
N TRP A 200 -5.96 -3.44 -13.96
CA TRP A 200 -4.75 -2.62 -13.93
C TRP A 200 -5.08 -1.13 -13.77
N ALA A 201 -5.90 -0.81 -12.78
CA ALA A 201 -6.41 0.54 -12.56
C ALA A 201 -5.31 1.59 -12.38
N ALA A 202 -4.16 1.23 -11.78
CA ALA A 202 -3.00 2.11 -11.70
C ALA A 202 -2.44 2.45 -13.09
N GLN A 203 -2.35 1.48 -13.99
CA GLN A 203 -1.91 1.74 -15.36
C GLN A 203 -2.92 2.58 -16.12
N ALA A 204 -4.20 2.26 -15.99
CA ALA A 204 -5.27 3.02 -16.64
C ALA A 204 -5.30 4.49 -16.19
N GLU A 205 -5.04 4.76 -14.91
CA GLU A 205 -4.94 6.13 -14.42
C GLU A 205 -3.66 6.82 -14.90
N ARG A 206 -2.51 6.13 -14.91
CA ARG A 206 -1.25 6.67 -15.47
C ARG A 206 -1.41 7.09 -16.92
N ASP A 207 -2.11 6.30 -17.73
CA ASP A 207 -2.31 6.57 -19.16
C ASP A 207 -3.16 7.84 -19.41
N ARG A 208 -3.94 8.27 -18.41
CA ARG A 208 -4.69 9.52 -18.44
C ARG A 208 -3.89 10.73 -17.98
N ARG A 209 -2.68 10.52 -17.48
CA ARG A 209 -1.84 11.55 -16.86
C ARG A 209 -0.51 11.71 -17.63
N PRO A 210 -0.53 12.45 -18.74
CA PRO A 210 0.66 12.62 -19.58
C PRO A 210 1.83 13.28 -18.86
N GLU A 211 1.60 13.96 -17.74
CA GLU A 211 2.64 14.52 -16.89
C GLU A 211 3.55 13.46 -16.24
N PHE A 212 3.08 12.22 -16.11
CA PHE A 212 3.87 11.09 -15.62
C PHE A 212 4.63 10.32 -16.72
N ALA A 213 4.58 10.80 -17.98
CA ALA A 213 5.32 10.15 -19.06
C ALA A 213 6.83 10.20 -18.81
N GLU A 214 7.53 9.16 -19.30
CA GLU A 214 8.96 8.94 -19.03
C GLU A 214 9.86 10.02 -19.64
N ASP A 215 9.37 10.73 -20.66
CA ASP A 215 10.07 11.81 -21.37
C ASP A 215 9.74 13.22 -20.82
N ARG A 216 8.84 13.34 -19.84
CA ARG A 216 8.51 14.63 -19.25
C ARG A 216 9.54 15.10 -18.24
N ARG A 217 9.70 16.45 -18.16
CA ARG A 217 10.57 17.10 -17.18
C ARG A 217 9.83 18.28 -16.55
N PRO A 218 9.94 18.49 -15.22
CA PRO A 218 10.62 17.61 -14.28
C PRO A 218 9.96 16.23 -14.26
N LEU A 219 10.75 15.16 -14.06
CA LEU A 219 10.23 13.81 -13.98
C LEU A 219 9.40 13.65 -12.70
N LEU A 220 8.16 13.18 -12.82
CA LEU A 220 7.33 12.84 -11.66
C LEU A 220 7.59 11.38 -11.25
N PHE A 221 7.63 11.15 -9.95
CA PHE A 221 7.72 9.81 -9.38
C PHE A 221 6.32 9.18 -9.25
N THR A 222 6.26 7.85 -9.16
CA THR A 222 5.03 7.10 -8.85
C THR A 222 5.08 6.56 -7.42
N GLY A 223 3.91 6.28 -6.84
CA GLY A 223 3.77 5.83 -5.46
C GLY A 223 3.58 4.31 -5.34
N GLU A 224 2.73 3.90 -4.40
CA GLU A 224 2.35 2.51 -4.17
C GLU A 224 1.34 2.04 -5.24
N MET A 225 1.85 1.76 -6.42
CA MET A 225 1.06 1.49 -7.64
C MET A 225 1.61 0.25 -8.35
N ALA A 226 0.78 -0.78 -8.50
CA ALA A 226 1.14 -1.97 -9.26
C ALA A 226 0.89 -1.77 -10.75
N PHE A 227 1.89 -2.04 -11.55
CA PHE A 227 1.82 -1.88 -13.00
C PHE A 227 2.11 -3.20 -13.72
N PRO A 228 1.47 -3.49 -14.87
CA PRO A 228 1.70 -4.72 -15.62
C PRO A 228 3.16 -4.89 -16.06
N TRP A 229 3.87 -3.80 -16.37
CA TRP A 229 5.27 -3.84 -16.79
C TRP A 229 6.22 -4.39 -15.69
N MET A 230 5.88 -4.27 -14.40
CA MET A 230 6.68 -4.80 -13.30
C MET A 230 6.85 -6.33 -13.43
N PHE A 231 5.81 -7.01 -13.90
CA PHE A 231 5.82 -8.46 -14.10
C PHE A 231 6.54 -8.92 -15.37
N GLY A 232 7.00 -8.01 -16.19
CA GLY A 232 7.90 -8.26 -17.33
C GLY A 232 9.36 -7.87 -17.04
N GLU A 233 9.56 -6.77 -16.32
CA GLU A 233 10.88 -6.16 -16.10
C GLU A 233 11.59 -6.66 -14.84
N VAL A 234 10.85 -6.90 -13.75
CA VAL A 234 11.42 -7.36 -12.48
C VAL A 234 11.49 -8.89 -12.47
N ARG A 235 12.69 -9.46 -12.52
CA ARG A 235 12.89 -10.91 -12.67
C ARG A 235 12.17 -11.77 -11.64
N LEU A 236 12.09 -11.30 -10.40
CA LEU A 236 11.43 -12.03 -9.32
C LEU A 236 9.90 -12.01 -9.41
N LEU A 237 9.34 -11.09 -10.19
CA LEU A 237 7.90 -11.00 -10.44
C LEU A 237 7.47 -11.72 -11.73
N ARG A 238 8.37 -12.01 -12.66
CA ARG A 238 8.04 -12.60 -13.97
C ARG A 238 7.22 -13.88 -13.88
N GLY A 239 7.53 -14.73 -12.89
CA GLY A 239 6.80 -15.98 -12.69
C GLY A 239 5.34 -15.82 -12.30
N PHE A 240 4.94 -14.65 -11.81
CA PHE A 240 3.57 -14.33 -11.43
C PHE A 240 2.75 -13.69 -12.56
N ALA A 241 3.39 -13.21 -13.62
CA ALA A 241 2.74 -12.43 -14.68
C ALA A 241 1.44 -13.03 -15.21
N PRO A 242 1.36 -14.34 -15.61
CA PRO A 242 0.11 -14.91 -16.12
C PRO A 242 -1.01 -14.88 -15.07
N ALA A 243 -0.71 -15.30 -13.84
CA ALA A 243 -1.69 -15.38 -12.77
C ALA A 243 -2.18 -14.01 -12.30
N VAL A 244 -1.30 -13.02 -12.24
CA VAL A 244 -1.67 -11.64 -11.84
C VAL A 244 -2.51 -10.97 -12.92
N ASN A 245 -2.22 -11.23 -14.20
CA ASN A 245 -3.06 -10.72 -15.27
C ASN A 245 -4.48 -11.31 -15.23
N GLU A 246 -4.64 -12.61 -14.98
CA GLU A 246 -5.96 -13.23 -14.73
C GLU A 246 -6.63 -12.62 -13.49
N LEU A 247 -5.86 -12.40 -12.43
CA LEU A 247 -6.38 -11.81 -11.19
C LEU A 247 -6.91 -10.39 -11.43
N ALA A 248 -6.19 -9.57 -12.19
CA ALA A 248 -6.59 -8.20 -12.54
C ALA A 248 -7.89 -8.13 -13.34
N HIS A 249 -8.19 -9.17 -14.16
CA HIS A 249 -9.40 -9.26 -14.98
C HIS A 249 -10.52 -10.09 -14.33
N ARG A 250 -10.34 -10.50 -13.08
CA ARG A 250 -11.31 -11.30 -12.33
C ARG A 250 -12.62 -10.54 -12.13
N GLN A 251 -13.73 -11.14 -12.54
CA GLN A 251 -15.06 -10.52 -12.45
C GLN A 251 -15.71 -10.76 -11.07
N ASN A 252 -15.46 -11.92 -10.48
CA ASN A 252 -16.15 -12.37 -9.28
C ASN A 252 -15.18 -12.44 -8.10
N TRP A 253 -15.34 -11.51 -7.18
CA TRP A 253 -14.60 -11.44 -5.94
C TRP A 253 -15.44 -12.00 -4.77
N SER A 254 -14.76 -12.57 -3.78
CA SER A 254 -15.38 -12.86 -2.48
C SER A 254 -15.68 -11.54 -1.74
N ARG A 255 -16.78 -11.55 -0.96
CA ARG A 255 -17.14 -10.40 -0.14
C ARG A 255 -16.06 -10.15 0.93
N LEU A 256 -15.62 -8.91 1.03
CA LEU A 256 -14.75 -8.44 2.10
C LEU A 256 -15.54 -7.64 3.14
N TYR A 257 -16.45 -6.77 2.69
CA TYR A 257 -17.17 -5.87 3.58
C TYR A 257 -18.66 -6.12 3.56
N ASP A 258 -19.25 -6.16 4.74
CA ASP A 258 -20.69 -6.11 4.96
C ASP A 258 -21.01 -4.72 5.56
N LEU A 259 -21.52 -3.82 4.72
CA LEU A 259 -21.75 -2.43 5.10
C LEU A 259 -22.81 -2.29 6.19
N ASP A 260 -23.82 -3.15 6.21
CA ASP A 260 -24.85 -3.14 7.26
C ASP A 260 -24.26 -3.60 8.59
N ALA A 261 -23.44 -4.65 8.58
CA ALA A 261 -22.72 -5.12 9.77
C ALA A 261 -21.72 -4.06 10.28
N LEU A 262 -21.01 -3.38 9.39
CA LEU A 262 -20.09 -2.29 9.75
C LEU A 262 -20.84 -1.09 10.35
N ALA A 263 -21.99 -0.72 9.80
CA ALA A 263 -22.82 0.36 10.33
C ALA A 263 -23.40 0.00 11.71
N ALA A 264 -23.74 -1.25 11.94
CA ALA A 264 -24.24 -1.75 13.22
C ALA A 264 -23.11 -2.17 14.20
N ASN A 265 -21.85 -1.89 13.90
CA ASN A 265 -20.73 -2.32 14.70
C ASN A 265 -20.75 -1.72 16.12
N GLU A 266 -20.62 -2.59 17.12
CA GLU A 266 -20.54 -2.22 18.54
C GLU A 266 -19.11 -2.32 19.10
N VAL A 267 -18.18 -2.96 18.37
CA VAL A 267 -16.78 -3.08 18.81
C VAL A 267 -16.11 -1.71 18.73
N PRO A 268 -15.45 -1.25 19.81
CA PRO A 268 -14.74 0.02 19.78
C PRO A 268 -13.61 0.02 18.72
N VAL A 269 -13.66 0.98 17.82
CA VAL A 269 -12.65 1.18 16.77
C VAL A 269 -12.03 2.55 16.93
N ALA A 270 -10.69 2.63 16.95
CA ALA A 270 -9.97 3.90 16.86
C ALA A 270 -9.04 3.89 15.65
N ALA A 271 -9.09 4.95 14.85
CA ALA A 271 -8.26 5.09 13.66
C ALA A 271 -7.40 6.37 13.70
N ALA A 272 -6.11 6.24 13.39
CA ALA A 272 -5.27 7.37 13.01
C ALA A 272 -5.35 7.54 11.49
N VAL A 273 -5.81 8.69 11.04
CA VAL A 273 -5.90 9.06 9.63
C VAL A 273 -4.79 10.07 9.35
N TYR A 274 -3.83 9.69 8.50
CA TYR A 274 -2.74 10.58 8.13
C TYR A 274 -3.17 11.41 6.92
N TYR A 275 -3.29 12.72 7.11
CA TYR A 275 -3.92 13.62 6.14
C TYR A 275 -3.18 13.68 4.81
N ASP A 276 -1.86 13.61 4.85
CA ASP A 276 -0.98 13.70 3.68
C ASP A 276 -0.51 12.34 3.16
N ASP A 277 -1.13 11.25 3.64
CA ASP A 277 -0.82 9.88 3.23
C ASP A 277 -0.96 9.72 1.71
N MET A 278 0.09 9.20 1.07
CA MET A 278 0.10 8.97 -0.37
C MET A 278 -0.21 7.51 -0.76
N TYR A 279 -0.48 6.64 0.22
CA TYR A 279 -0.86 5.25 -0.01
C TYR A 279 -2.34 5.03 0.27
N VAL A 280 -2.83 5.51 1.41
CA VAL A 280 -4.23 5.36 1.82
C VAL A 280 -4.87 6.74 2.00
N ASP A 281 -5.62 7.17 0.98
CA ASP A 281 -6.21 8.51 0.93
C ASP A 281 -7.07 8.83 2.16
N ALA A 282 -6.80 9.97 2.80
CA ALA A 282 -7.47 10.38 4.02
C ALA A 282 -8.99 10.57 3.84
N HIS A 283 -9.44 11.07 2.70
CA HIS A 283 -10.87 11.29 2.46
C HIS A 283 -11.62 9.97 2.31
N LEU A 284 -11.05 8.99 1.61
CA LEU A 284 -11.64 7.64 1.53
C LEU A 284 -11.73 6.98 2.90
N GLN A 285 -10.72 7.19 3.76
CA GLN A 285 -10.75 6.71 5.16
C GLN A 285 -11.89 7.37 5.95
N LEU A 286 -12.02 8.69 5.86
CA LEU A 286 -13.04 9.46 6.58
C LEU A 286 -14.46 9.13 6.10
N ASP A 287 -14.65 8.94 4.79
CA ASP A 287 -15.93 8.52 4.22
C ASP A 287 -16.37 7.18 4.82
N THR A 288 -15.48 6.19 4.86
CA THR A 288 -15.76 4.88 5.47
C THR A 288 -16.02 5.00 6.98
N LEU A 289 -15.21 5.76 7.70
CA LEU A 289 -15.35 5.95 9.14
C LEU A 289 -16.67 6.65 9.51
N SER A 290 -17.20 7.51 8.64
CA SER A 290 -18.49 8.14 8.85
C SER A 290 -19.67 7.17 8.88
N GLY A 291 -19.54 6.03 8.19
CA GLY A 291 -20.52 4.94 8.16
C GLY A 291 -20.21 3.77 9.13
N LEU A 292 -19.07 3.80 9.83
CA LEU A 292 -18.67 2.72 10.72
C LEU A 292 -19.18 2.96 12.15
N GLY A 293 -20.03 2.06 12.65
CA GLY A 293 -20.55 2.10 14.03
C GLY A 293 -19.44 2.05 15.08
N ASN A 294 -19.65 2.68 16.23
CA ASN A 294 -18.76 2.75 17.39
C ASN A 294 -17.28 3.03 17.03
N SER A 295 -17.06 3.95 16.11
CA SER A 295 -15.72 4.36 15.68
C SER A 295 -15.37 5.76 16.13
N GLN A 296 -14.09 5.99 16.42
CA GLN A 296 -13.48 7.31 16.57
C GLN A 296 -12.21 7.40 15.76
N TYR A 297 -11.83 8.61 15.36
CA TYR A 297 -10.61 8.81 14.59
C TYR A 297 -9.90 10.09 15.00
N TRP A 298 -8.60 10.08 14.76
CA TRP A 298 -7.71 11.21 14.92
C TRP A 298 -7.06 11.52 13.59
N VAL A 299 -7.35 12.69 13.04
CA VAL A 299 -6.71 13.19 11.81
C VAL A 299 -5.45 13.96 12.19
N THR A 300 -4.33 13.64 11.55
CA THR A 300 -3.07 14.31 11.79
C THR A 300 -2.23 14.39 10.52
N ASN A 301 -1.44 15.44 10.37
CA ASN A 301 -0.43 15.59 9.32
C ASN A 301 1.01 15.58 9.87
N GLU A 302 1.20 15.12 11.11
CA GLU A 302 2.53 14.98 11.70
C GLU A 302 3.33 13.80 11.11
N PHE A 303 2.63 12.82 10.53
CA PHE A 303 3.19 11.62 9.96
C PHE A 303 2.88 11.54 8.47
N GLU A 304 3.66 10.75 7.77
CA GLU A 304 3.30 10.16 6.49
C GLU A 304 2.50 8.87 6.75
N HIS A 305 2.86 7.75 6.15
CA HIS A 305 2.24 6.45 6.43
C HIS A 305 2.90 5.69 7.62
N ASP A 306 3.79 6.32 8.36
CA ASP A 306 4.72 5.70 9.33
C ASP A 306 4.37 5.94 10.80
N GLY A 307 3.21 6.53 11.09
CA GLY A 307 2.85 6.92 12.45
C GLY A 307 2.72 5.78 13.46
N ILE A 308 2.54 4.53 13.02
CA ILE A 308 2.51 3.36 13.91
C ILE A 308 3.84 3.19 14.68
N GLY A 309 4.97 3.65 14.12
CA GLY A 309 6.27 3.60 14.78
C GLY A 309 6.41 4.57 15.96
N ALA A 310 5.47 5.50 16.14
CA ALA A 310 5.49 6.46 17.23
C ALA A 310 4.58 5.98 18.39
N GLU A 311 5.17 5.72 19.56
CA GLU A 311 4.44 5.25 20.75
C GLU A 311 3.20 6.13 21.09
N ARG A 312 3.34 7.45 20.94
CA ARG A 312 2.24 8.40 21.18
C ARG A 312 1.01 8.16 20.30
N THR A 313 1.18 7.60 19.10
CA THR A 313 0.06 7.31 18.18
C THR A 313 -0.81 6.20 18.74
N PHE A 314 -0.21 5.12 19.18
CA PHE A 314 -0.96 4.02 19.82
C PHE A 314 -1.59 4.45 21.14
N ALA A 315 -0.86 5.21 21.97
CA ALA A 315 -1.41 5.77 23.22
C ALA A 315 -2.68 6.61 22.93
N ARG A 316 -2.64 7.47 21.90
CA ARG A 316 -3.81 8.26 21.48
C ARG A 316 -4.98 7.41 21.05
N LEU A 317 -4.76 6.36 20.26
CA LEU A 317 -5.84 5.46 19.85
C LEU A 317 -6.43 4.68 21.03
N ARG A 318 -5.62 4.29 22.01
CA ARG A 318 -6.12 3.68 23.26
C ARG A 318 -7.04 4.62 24.05
N GLU A 319 -6.71 5.89 24.15
CA GLU A 319 -7.59 6.90 24.76
C GLU A 319 -8.95 6.93 24.06
N LEU A 320 -8.97 7.02 22.72
CA LEU A 320 -10.21 7.05 21.94
C LEU A 320 -11.06 5.78 22.14
N VAL A 321 -10.44 4.61 22.25
CA VAL A 321 -11.16 3.35 22.54
C VAL A 321 -11.74 3.36 23.96
N ARG A 322 -11.00 3.85 24.96
CA ARG A 322 -11.49 3.96 26.34
C ARG A 322 -12.68 4.90 26.46
N ASP A 323 -12.66 6.02 25.76
CA ASP A 323 -13.77 6.98 25.71
C ASP A 323 -15.07 6.37 25.16
N ARG A 324 -14.98 5.24 24.45
CA ARG A 324 -16.11 4.49 23.91
C ARG A 324 -16.42 3.19 24.67
N GLY A 325 -15.90 3.07 25.90
CA GLY A 325 -16.16 1.92 26.78
C GLY A 325 -15.38 0.65 26.45
N GLY A 326 -14.40 0.73 25.51
CA GLY A 326 -13.43 -0.33 25.29
C GLY A 326 -12.29 -0.30 26.30
N GLU A 327 -11.57 -1.43 26.46
CA GLU A 327 -10.51 -1.56 27.47
C GLU A 327 -10.93 -1.04 28.85
N GLN A 328 -12.03 -1.56 29.39
CA GLN A 328 -12.24 -1.38 30.83
C GLN A 328 -11.01 -1.92 31.54
N THR A 329 -10.30 -1.08 32.26
CA THR A 329 -9.26 -1.50 33.17
C THR A 329 -9.92 -2.46 34.14
N GLY A 330 -9.87 -3.75 33.85
CA GLY A 330 -10.15 -4.78 34.84
C GLY A 330 -9.23 -4.44 35.99
N ASN A 331 -9.82 -4.31 37.16
CA ASN A 331 -9.12 -4.19 38.45
C ASN A 331 -7.76 -4.88 38.32
N GLU A 332 -6.68 -4.14 38.50
CA GLU A 332 -5.42 -4.71 38.89
C GLU A 332 -5.76 -5.68 40.02
N ALA A 333 -5.79 -6.97 39.66
CA ALA A 333 -5.98 -8.02 40.64
C ALA A 333 -4.82 -7.90 41.62
N ARG A 334 -5.17 -7.57 42.84
CA ARG A 334 -4.30 -7.60 44.03
C ARG A 334 -3.58 -8.93 44.15
#